data_487be4fb29354d81c5893efc7324fb8f
#
_entry.id   487be4fb29354d81c5893efc7324fb8f
#
_cell.length_a   1.000
_cell.length_b   1.000
_cell.length_c   1.000
_cell.angle_alpha   90.00
_cell.angle_beta   90.00
_cell.angle_gamma   90.00
#
_symmetry.space_group_name_H-M   'P 1'
#
loop_
_entity.id
_entity.type
_entity.pdbx_description
1 polymer ?
#
loop_
_entity_poly.entity_id
_entity_poly.type
_entity_poly.pdbx_seq_one_letter_code
_entity_poly.pdbx_strand_id
1 'polypeptide(L)'
;MAEQDAPEKRGRLSRPLVLGAAVALVDREGLGALTMRRLAAELGVESMALYRYTPGKEALIDGLVEAYFDEINARLRAGSTGGSHPDGWRAELRRIARAFAATAHAHPEILPLVATRPLAVPVARRPASVLDLTEHILAVLGRAGFDDAGSLTVYRTFVAWNLGCLLVDKRQVVDNPSEPDPALRLGLHRLPAADYPRLRALVPRFADFDHEAEMLSGLDSLLDGMPEPPLDDFYRDGGS
;
A
#
# COMPACT_ATOMS: atom_id res chain seq x y z
N MET A 1 -11.70 16.43 51.24
CA MET A 1 -12.21 17.22 50.12
C MET A 1 -11.56 16.58 48.87
N ALA A 2 -12.27 15.63 48.28
CA ALA A 2 -11.78 14.86 47.14
C ALA A 2 -12.23 15.59 45.86
N GLU A 3 -11.24 16.06 45.11
CA GLU A 3 -11.41 16.65 43.79
C GLU A 3 -11.77 15.54 42.83
N GLN A 4 -13.00 15.55 42.34
CA GLN A 4 -13.50 14.63 41.32
C GLN A 4 -12.84 15.03 40.00
N ASP A 5 -11.97 14.14 39.55
CA ASP A 5 -11.37 14.15 38.18
C ASP A 5 -12.52 14.07 37.16
N ALA A 6 -12.79 15.15 36.46
CA ALA A 6 -13.82 15.23 35.45
C ALA A 6 -13.36 14.41 34.24
N PRO A 7 -14.22 13.55 33.66
CA PRO A 7 -13.82 12.78 32.48
C PRO A 7 -13.49 13.71 31.29
N GLU A 8 -12.28 13.60 30.79
CA GLU A 8 -11.84 14.26 29.56
C GLU A 8 -12.93 14.15 28.47
N LYS A 9 -13.25 15.26 27.83
CA LYS A 9 -14.20 15.37 26.74
C LYS A 9 -13.83 14.38 25.63
N ARG A 10 -14.42 13.18 25.62
CA ARG A 10 -14.36 12.24 24.51
C ARG A 10 -14.83 12.98 23.27
N GLY A 11 -13.93 13.15 22.29
CA GLY A 11 -14.22 13.84 21.05
C GLY A 11 -15.47 13.28 20.37
N ARG A 12 -16.28 14.17 19.78
CA ARG A 12 -17.51 13.79 19.07
C ARG A 12 -17.20 12.71 18.04
N LEU A 13 -17.89 11.57 18.09
CA LEU A 13 -17.73 10.47 17.13
C LEU A 13 -17.85 10.99 15.69
N SER A 14 -16.91 10.65 14.86
CA SER A 14 -16.85 11.04 13.44
C SER A 14 -16.41 9.85 12.59
N ARG A 15 -16.67 9.87 11.28
CA ARG A 15 -16.25 8.79 10.37
C ARG A 15 -14.73 8.59 10.39
N PRO A 16 -13.87 9.62 10.32
CA PRO A 16 -12.42 9.45 10.44
C PRO A 16 -11.99 8.81 11.76
N LEU A 17 -12.61 9.17 12.88
CA LEU A 17 -12.31 8.55 14.16
C LEU A 17 -12.69 7.07 14.20
N VAL A 18 -13.85 6.70 13.63
CA VAL A 18 -14.30 5.31 13.52
C VAL A 18 -13.35 4.50 12.66
N LEU A 19 -12.94 5.03 11.49
CA LEU A 19 -12.02 4.36 10.59
C LEU A 19 -10.61 4.24 11.20
N GLY A 20 -10.10 5.28 11.83
CA GLY A 20 -8.80 5.23 12.53
C GLY A 20 -8.77 4.19 13.64
N ALA A 21 -9.84 4.08 14.44
CA ALA A 21 -9.98 3.03 15.44
C ALA A 21 -10.08 1.62 14.82
N ALA A 22 -10.73 1.50 13.66
CA ALA A 22 -10.82 0.24 12.94
C ALA A 22 -9.45 -0.20 12.39
N VAL A 23 -8.68 0.72 11.81
CA VAL A 23 -7.29 0.47 11.37
C VAL A 23 -6.45 0.01 12.55
N ALA A 24 -6.42 0.76 13.65
CA ALA A 24 -5.65 0.41 14.85
C ALA A 24 -6.06 -0.95 15.46
N LEU A 25 -7.35 -1.30 15.40
CA LEU A 25 -7.83 -2.60 15.84
C LEU A 25 -7.32 -3.73 14.94
N VAL A 26 -7.37 -3.54 13.62
CA VAL A 26 -6.90 -4.53 12.63
C VAL A 26 -5.39 -4.73 12.74
N ASP A 27 -4.62 -3.67 12.89
CA ASP A 27 -3.16 -3.74 13.04
C ASP A 27 -2.75 -4.53 14.30
N ARG A 28 -3.52 -4.38 15.37
CA ARG A 28 -3.23 -5.03 16.65
C ARG A 28 -3.75 -6.47 16.75
N GLU A 29 -4.94 -6.74 16.23
CA GLU A 29 -5.67 -7.99 16.45
C GLU A 29 -5.97 -8.77 15.16
N GLY A 30 -5.59 -8.21 14.00
CA GLY A 30 -5.87 -8.78 12.68
C GLY A 30 -7.31 -8.52 12.18
N LEU A 31 -7.51 -8.71 10.88
CA LEU A 31 -8.79 -8.47 10.21
C LEU A 31 -9.94 -9.33 10.76
N GLY A 32 -9.64 -10.52 11.26
CA GLY A 32 -10.62 -11.43 11.85
C GLY A 32 -11.31 -10.87 13.11
N ALA A 33 -10.61 -10.03 13.86
CA ALA A 33 -11.13 -9.38 15.08
C ALA A 33 -12.11 -8.24 14.77
N LEU A 34 -12.11 -7.72 13.54
CA LEU A 34 -12.94 -6.57 13.15
C LEU A 34 -14.42 -6.94 13.10
N THR A 35 -15.16 -6.51 14.13
CA THR A 35 -16.62 -6.60 14.22
C THR A 35 -17.18 -5.28 14.72
N MET A 36 -18.43 -4.96 14.36
CA MET A 36 -19.12 -3.75 14.85
C MET A 36 -19.13 -3.69 16.38
N ARG A 37 -19.33 -4.84 17.05
CA ARG A 37 -19.33 -4.94 18.52
C ARG A 37 -17.95 -4.67 19.11
N ARG A 38 -16.89 -5.26 18.55
CA ARG A 38 -15.51 -5.07 19.04
C ARG A 38 -15.06 -3.62 18.86
N LEU A 39 -15.35 -3.02 17.69
CA LEU A 39 -15.03 -1.63 17.40
C LEU A 39 -15.82 -0.65 18.29
N ALA A 40 -17.10 -0.93 18.56
CA ALA A 40 -17.90 -0.13 19.49
C ALA A 40 -17.34 -0.15 20.91
N ALA A 41 -16.92 -1.33 21.38
CA ALA A 41 -16.25 -1.48 22.68
C ALA A 41 -14.93 -0.70 22.74
N GLU A 42 -14.13 -0.71 21.68
CA GLU A 42 -12.89 0.06 21.55
C GLU A 42 -13.14 1.59 21.69
N LEU A 43 -14.18 2.06 21.04
CA LEU A 43 -14.58 3.48 21.07
C LEU A 43 -15.40 3.88 22.29
N GLY A 44 -15.81 2.91 23.12
CA GLY A 44 -16.64 3.15 24.31
C GLY A 44 -18.03 3.68 23.98
N VAL A 45 -18.63 3.19 22.88
CA VAL A 45 -19.96 3.57 22.39
C VAL A 45 -20.85 2.35 22.18
N GLU A 46 -22.16 2.57 22.04
CA GLU A 46 -23.09 1.54 21.63
C GLU A 46 -22.86 1.16 20.15
N SER A 47 -22.97 -0.13 19.80
CA SER A 47 -22.78 -0.61 18.42
C SER A 47 -23.69 0.11 17.41
N MET A 48 -24.91 0.46 17.82
CA MET A 48 -25.85 1.20 16.97
C MET A 48 -25.37 2.60 16.60
N ALA A 49 -24.51 3.23 17.42
CA ALA A 49 -23.95 4.55 17.13
C ALA A 49 -23.00 4.51 15.91
N LEU A 50 -22.35 3.37 15.66
CA LEU A 50 -21.43 3.20 14.52
C LEU A 50 -22.15 3.15 13.18
N TYR A 51 -23.39 2.61 13.14
CA TYR A 51 -24.13 2.46 11.89
C TYR A 51 -24.47 3.78 11.20
N ARG A 52 -24.39 4.90 11.91
CA ARG A 52 -24.49 6.25 11.34
C ARG A 52 -23.28 6.62 10.46
N TYR A 53 -22.11 6.06 10.75
CA TYR A 53 -20.84 6.38 10.12
C TYR A 53 -20.39 5.31 9.13
N THR A 54 -20.78 4.06 9.41
CA THR A 54 -20.47 2.90 8.56
C THR A 54 -21.65 1.90 8.63
N PRO A 55 -22.40 1.72 7.53
CA PRO A 55 -23.63 0.92 7.53
C PRO A 55 -23.35 -0.59 7.48
N GLY A 56 -22.43 -1.08 8.34
CA GLY A 56 -22.13 -2.48 8.49
C GLY A 56 -20.67 -2.84 8.22
N LYS A 57 -20.36 -4.13 8.35
CA LYS A 57 -18.97 -4.64 8.25
C LYS A 57 -18.36 -4.42 6.87
N GLU A 58 -19.11 -4.59 5.79
CA GLU A 58 -18.61 -4.40 4.42
C GLU A 58 -18.18 -2.93 4.18
N ALA A 59 -19.01 -1.98 4.58
CA ALA A 59 -18.67 -0.55 4.49
C ALA A 59 -17.49 -0.17 5.40
N LEU A 60 -17.30 -0.88 6.51
CA LEU A 60 -16.14 -0.71 7.38
C LEU A 60 -14.86 -1.22 6.70
N ILE A 61 -14.93 -2.40 6.04
CA ILE A 61 -13.81 -2.94 5.28
C ILE A 61 -13.45 -2.03 4.09
N ASP A 62 -14.44 -1.48 3.37
CA ASP A 62 -14.18 -0.48 2.32
C ASP A 62 -13.53 0.78 2.89
N GLY A 63 -13.94 1.18 4.09
CA GLY A 63 -13.33 2.30 4.82
C GLY A 63 -11.88 2.05 5.24
N LEU A 64 -11.46 0.80 5.51
CA LEU A 64 -10.05 0.47 5.74
C LEU A 64 -9.20 0.71 4.48
N VAL A 65 -9.73 0.32 3.31
CA VAL A 65 -9.05 0.58 2.02
C VAL A 65 -8.96 2.08 1.76
N GLU A 66 -10.04 2.83 1.99
CA GLU A 66 -10.05 4.28 1.88
C GLU A 66 -8.98 4.91 2.78
N ALA A 67 -8.94 4.55 4.07
CA ALA A 67 -7.96 5.07 5.03
C ALA A 67 -6.50 4.74 4.63
N TYR A 68 -6.27 3.56 4.08
CA TYR A 68 -4.95 3.16 3.57
C TYR A 68 -4.49 4.06 2.42
N PHE A 69 -5.34 4.35 1.44
CA PHE A 69 -5.00 5.25 0.34
C PHE A 69 -4.93 6.71 0.79
N ASP A 70 -5.74 7.14 1.76
CA ASP A 70 -5.64 8.48 2.37
C ASP A 70 -4.27 8.68 3.01
N GLU A 71 -3.73 7.66 3.68
CA GLU A 71 -2.39 7.71 4.26
C GLU A 71 -1.30 7.80 3.18
N ILE A 72 -1.37 6.99 2.11
CA ILE A 72 -0.44 7.11 0.98
C ILE A 72 -0.46 8.53 0.43
N ASN A 73 -1.64 9.06 0.14
CA ASN A 73 -1.80 10.42 -0.38
C ASN A 73 -1.27 11.49 0.59
N ALA A 74 -1.43 11.29 1.91
CA ALA A 74 -0.88 12.19 2.93
C ALA A 74 0.66 12.15 2.94
N ARG A 75 1.27 10.96 2.86
CA ARG A 75 2.73 10.78 2.76
C ARG A 75 3.30 11.46 1.51
N LEU A 76 2.60 11.33 0.37
CA LEU A 76 2.98 11.98 -0.88
C LEU A 76 2.89 13.51 -0.78
N ARG A 77 1.85 14.06 -0.15
CA ARG A 77 1.74 15.50 0.09
C ARG A 77 2.83 16.03 1.02
N ALA A 78 3.13 15.32 2.10
CA ALA A 78 4.16 15.72 3.06
C ALA A 78 5.57 15.74 2.47
N GLY A 79 5.88 14.85 1.53
CA GLY A 79 7.15 14.79 0.83
C GLY A 79 7.25 15.67 -0.42
N SER A 80 6.20 16.44 -0.75
CA SER A 80 6.20 17.33 -1.91
C SER A 80 6.85 18.67 -1.56
N THR A 81 8.00 18.95 -2.13
CA THR A 81 8.71 20.24 -2.00
C THR A 81 8.22 21.29 -3.00
N GLY A 82 7.01 21.13 -3.57
CA GLY A 82 6.36 22.16 -4.40
C GLY A 82 6.97 22.38 -5.79
N GLY A 83 7.94 21.58 -6.21
CA GLY A 83 8.58 21.66 -7.53
C GLY A 83 8.32 20.43 -8.40
N SER A 84 8.43 20.61 -9.73
CA SER A 84 8.54 19.47 -10.65
C SER A 84 9.74 18.62 -10.24
N HIS A 85 9.58 17.32 -10.04
CA HIS A 85 10.68 16.46 -9.58
C HIS A 85 11.79 16.47 -10.66
N PRO A 86 13.05 16.81 -10.33
CA PRO A 86 14.11 16.98 -11.33
C PRO A 86 14.38 15.71 -12.16
N ASP A 87 14.07 14.53 -11.60
CA ASP A 87 14.34 13.23 -12.23
C ASP A 87 13.15 12.65 -13.03
N GLY A 88 12.07 13.43 -13.20
CA GLY A 88 10.94 13.05 -14.04
C GLY A 88 10.00 11.98 -13.45
N TRP A 89 9.26 11.31 -14.33
CA TRP A 89 8.19 10.38 -13.99
C TRP A 89 8.68 9.11 -13.25
N ARG A 90 9.90 8.64 -13.56
CA ARG A 90 10.50 7.47 -12.87
C ARG A 90 10.72 7.73 -11.39
N ALA A 91 11.26 8.90 -11.05
CA ALA A 91 11.48 9.28 -9.66
C ALA A 91 10.17 9.43 -8.89
N GLU A 92 9.12 9.93 -9.55
CA GLU A 92 7.79 10.02 -8.95
C GLU A 92 7.19 8.63 -8.69
N LEU A 93 7.29 7.69 -9.64
CA LEU A 93 6.85 6.31 -9.40
C LEU A 93 7.63 5.63 -8.26
N ARG A 94 8.94 5.87 -8.14
CA ARG A 94 9.74 5.42 -6.99
C ARG A 94 9.23 6.02 -5.67
N ARG A 95 8.88 7.32 -5.67
CA ARG A 95 8.32 8.00 -4.50
C ARG A 95 7.00 7.39 -4.08
N ILE A 96 6.13 7.11 -5.05
CA ILE A 96 4.85 6.43 -4.82
C ILE A 96 5.07 5.02 -4.29
N ALA A 97 5.99 4.24 -4.87
CA ALA A 97 6.32 2.90 -4.41
C ALA A 97 6.82 2.88 -2.95
N ARG A 98 7.66 3.85 -2.55
CA ARG A 98 8.08 4.02 -1.15
C ARG A 98 6.93 4.35 -0.22
N ALA A 99 6.01 5.22 -0.63
CA ALA A 99 4.82 5.54 0.17
C ALA A 99 3.94 4.30 0.38
N PHE A 100 3.75 3.48 -0.66
CA PHE A 100 3.07 2.20 -0.56
C PHE A 100 3.78 1.23 0.39
N ALA A 101 5.11 1.08 0.26
CA ALA A 101 5.90 0.20 1.11
C ALA A 101 5.83 0.60 2.59
N ALA A 102 5.95 1.90 2.87
CA ALA A 102 5.84 2.43 4.23
C ALA A 102 4.44 2.19 4.84
N THR A 103 3.37 2.38 4.04
CA THR A 103 2.00 2.11 4.49
C THR A 103 1.73 0.61 4.62
N ALA A 104 2.25 -0.22 3.72
CA ALA A 104 2.16 -1.69 3.83
C ALA A 104 2.90 -2.23 5.06
N HIS A 105 4.02 -1.60 5.44
CA HIS A 105 4.74 -1.95 6.66
C HIS A 105 3.95 -1.57 7.92
N ALA A 106 3.29 -0.41 7.91
CA ALA A 106 2.45 0.03 9.02
C ALA A 106 1.16 -0.82 9.15
N HIS A 107 0.57 -1.23 8.03
CA HIS A 107 -0.75 -1.88 7.96
C HIS A 107 -0.74 -3.19 7.13
N PRO A 108 0.08 -4.20 7.50
CA PRO A 108 0.25 -5.42 6.69
C PRO A 108 -1.06 -6.22 6.54
N GLU A 109 -1.94 -6.16 7.54
CA GLU A 109 -3.23 -6.88 7.53
C GLU A 109 -4.28 -6.25 6.58
N ILE A 110 -4.12 -4.97 6.22
CA ILE A 110 -5.01 -4.27 5.28
C ILE A 110 -4.56 -4.48 3.83
N LEU A 111 -3.28 -4.73 3.58
CA LEU A 111 -2.71 -4.86 2.23
C LEU A 111 -3.46 -5.84 1.30
N PRO A 112 -3.91 -7.05 1.72
CA PRO A 112 -4.69 -7.94 0.85
C PRO A 112 -6.03 -7.33 0.40
N LEU A 113 -6.64 -6.50 1.24
CA LEU A 113 -7.87 -5.78 0.87
C LEU A 113 -7.58 -4.73 -0.19
N VAL A 114 -6.46 -4.02 -0.07
CA VAL A 114 -6.00 -3.00 -1.04
C VAL A 114 -5.79 -3.61 -2.43
N ALA A 115 -5.29 -4.85 -2.49
CA ALA A 115 -5.05 -5.55 -3.75
C ALA A 115 -6.34 -6.05 -4.43
N THR A 116 -7.41 -6.30 -3.67
CA THR A 116 -8.60 -7.00 -4.19
C THR A 116 -9.86 -6.16 -4.21
N ARG A 117 -10.11 -5.36 -3.17
CA ARG A 117 -11.38 -4.61 -3.03
C ARG A 117 -11.61 -3.55 -4.12
N PRO A 118 -10.61 -2.73 -4.53
CA PRO A 118 -10.82 -1.77 -5.61
C PRO A 118 -11.18 -2.43 -6.95
N LEU A 119 -10.76 -3.68 -7.17
CA LEU A 119 -11.07 -4.44 -8.38
C LEU A 119 -12.47 -5.04 -8.36
N ALA A 120 -13.08 -5.18 -7.18
CA ALA A 120 -14.42 -5.75 -7.02
C ALA A 120 -15.54 -4.74 -7.32
N VAL A 121 -15.20 -3.47 -7.56
CA VAL A 121 -16.18 -2.40 -7.88
C VAL A 121 -15.81 -1.66 -9.17
N PRO A 122 -16.79 -1.14 -9.92
CA PRO A 122 -16.53 -0.26 -11.06
C PRO A 122 -15.67 0.94 -10.67
N VAL A 123 -14.81 1.41 -11.59
CA VAL A 123 -13.88 2.52 -11.33
C VAL A 123 -14.59 3.73 -10.71
N ALA A 124 -15.72 4.15 -11.26
CA ALA A 124 -16.48 5.30 -10.76
C ALA A 124 -17.06 5.16 -9.34
N ARG A 125 -16.99 3.96 -8.76
CA ARG A 125 -17.46 3.68 -7.39
C ARG A 125 -16.31 3.47 -6.39
N ARG A 126 -15.07 3.58 -6.84
CA ARG A 126 -13.90 3.48 -5.97
C ARG A 126 -13.84 4.68 -5.03
N PRO A 127 -13.23 4.53 -3.83
CA PRO A 127 -12.98 5.67 -2.95
C PRO A 127 -12.23 6.80 -3.66
N ALA A 128 -12.51 8.05 -3.30
CA ALA A 128 -11.85 9.22 -3.90
C ALA A 128 -10.33 9.14 -3.75
N SER A 129 -9.83 8.68 -2.60
CA SER A 129 -8.39 8.51 -2.35
C SER A 129 -7.70 7.56 -3.33
N VAL A 130 -8.39 6.51 -3.80
CA VAL A 130 -7.91 5.61 -4.85
C VAL A 130 -7.88 6.31 -6.20
N LEU A 131 -8.95 7.05 -6.52
CA LEU A 131 -9.06 7.80 -7.78
C LEU A 131 -8.04 8.92 -7.86
N ASP A 132 -7.84 9.67 -6.77
CA ASP A 132 -6.86 10.77 -6.68
C ASP A 132 -5.44 10.27 -6.95
N LEU A 133 -5.05 9.12 -6.38
CA LEU A 133 -3.74 8.53 -6.63
C LEU A 133 -3.61 8.03 -8.08
N THR A 134 -4.67 7.42 -8.61
CA THR A 134 -4.70 6.97 -10.02
C THR A 134 -4.52 8.15 -10.96
N GLU A 135 -5.29 9.22 -10.77
CA GLU A 135 -5.22 10.44 -11.55
C GLU A 135 -3.85 11.11 -11.46
N HIS A 136 -3.27 11.14 -10.24
CA HIS A 136 -1.93 11.66 -10.03
C HIS A 136 -0.88 10.92 -10.87
N ILE A 137 -0.91 9.58 -10.87
CA ILE A 137 0.02 8.76 -11.67
C ILE A 137 -0.18 9.03 -13.17
N LEU A 138 -1.42 8.99 -13.65
CA LEU A 138 -1.71 9.21 -15.08
C LEU A 138 -1.30 10.63 -15.51
N ALA A 139 -1.54 11.65 -14.68
CA ALA A 139 -1.10 13.01 -14.96
C ALA A 139 0.44 13.16 -14.99
N VAL A 140 1.17 12.40 -14.15
CA VAL A 140 2.64 12.36 -14.20
C VAL A 140 3.12 11.79 -15.53
N LEU A 141 2.52 10.68 -15.98
CA LEU A 141 2.88 10.00 -17.22
C LEU A 141 2.53 10.86 -18.46
N GLY A 142 1.35 11.49 -18.46
CA GLY A 142 0.96 12.41 -19.54
C GLY A 142 1.91 13.61 -19.64
N ARG A 143 2.34 14.19 -18.51
CA ARG A 143 3.34 15.28 -18.52
C ARG A 143 4.73 14.81 -18.99
N ALA A 144 5.02 13.54 -18.85
CA ALA A 144 6.26 12.94 -19.37
C ALA A 144 6.22 12.67 -20.88
N GLY A 145 5.06 12.89 -21.54
CA GLY A 145 4.90 12.72 -22.98
C GLY A 145 4.33 11.35 -23.41
N PHE A 146 3.87 10.52 -22.48
CA PHE A 146 3.15 9.30 -22.85
C PHE A 146 1.77 9.63 -23.39
N ASP A 147 1.37 8.95 -24.46
CA ASP A 147 -0.03 8.94 -24.91
C ASP A 147 -0.93 8.14 -23.93
N ASP A 148 -2.24 8.15 -24.16
CA ASP A 148 -3.20 7.47 -23.30
C ASP A 148 -2.94 5.96 -23.20
N ALA A 149 -2.55 5.30 -24.27
CA ALA A 149 -2.27 3.88 -24.31
C ALA A 149 -1.00 3.53 -23.53
N GLY A 150 0.06 4.31 -23.73
CA GLY A 150 1.33 4.19 -23.02
C GLY A 150 1.15 4.46 -21.52
N SER A 151 0.45 5.56 -21.16
CA SER A 151 0.13 5.89 -19.77
C SER A 151 -0.62 4.76 -19.07
N LEU A 152 -1.63 4.20 -19.72
CA LEU A 152 -2.39 3.08 -19.15
C LEU A 152 -1.53 1.82 -18.99
N THR A 153 -0.66 1.54 -19.93
CA THR A 153 0.26 0.39 -19.88
C THR A 153 1.24 0.52 -18.72
N VAL A 154 1.91 1.66 -18.59
CA VAL A 154 2.86 1.93 -17.50
C VAL A 154 2.14 1.90 -16.15
N TYR A 155 0.99 2.58 -16.04
CA TYR A 155 0.18 2.57 -14.81
C TYR A 155 -0.18 1.15 -14.35
N ARG A 156 -0.74 0.32 -15.25
CA ARG A 156 -1.17 -1.04 -14.91
C ARG A 156 -0.01 -1.93 -14.52
N THR A 157 1.09 -1.83 -15.25
CA THR A 157 2.30 -2.60 -14.96
C THR A 157 2.90 -2.20 -13.62
N PHE A 158 3.01 -0.90 -13.35
CA PHE A 158 3.49 -0.37 -12.07
C PHE A 158 2.63 -0.85 -10.89
N VAL A 159 1.30 -0.70 -10.99
CA VAL A 159 0.39 -1.10 -9.90
C VAL A 159 0.44 -2.61 -9.66
N ALA A 160 0.41 -3.43 -10.71
CA ALA A 160 0.48 -4.88 -10.60
C ALA A 160 1.79 -5.33 -9.95
N TRP A 161 2.91 -4.77 -10.40
CA TRP A 161 4.23 -5.07 -9.87
C TRP A 161 4.35 -4.63 -8.40
N ASN A 162 3.98 -3.39 -8.08
CA ASN A 162 4.09 -2.82 -6.74
C ASN A 162 3.27 -3.61 -5.71
N LEU A 163 2.00 -3.91 -6.02
CA LEU A 163 1.15 -4.72 -5.15
C LEU A 163 1.66 -6.17 -5.04
N GLY A 164 2.14 -6.75 -6.14
CA GLY A 164 2.70 -8.10 -6.15
C GLY A 164 3.92 -8.23 -5.24
N CYS A 165 4.87 -7.30 -5.36
CA CYS A 165 6.06 -7.28 -4.49
C CYS A 165 5.68 -7.15 -3.00
N LEU A 166 4.81 -6.20 -2.67
CA LEU A 166 4.40 -5.97 -1.28
C LEU A 166 3.62 -7.16 -0.70
N LEU A 167 2.76 -7.81 -1.49
CA LEU A 167 2.04 -9.00 -1.04
C LEU A 167 2.98 -10.17 -0.78
N VAL A 168 3.95 -10.40 -1.67
CA VAL A 168 4.96 -11.45 -1.48
C VAL A 168 5.78 -11.17 -0.23
N ASP A 169 6.22 -9.94 -0.04
CA ASP A 169 7.03 -9.54 1.11
C ASP A 169 6.27 -9.65 2.45
N LYS A 170 5.07 -9.08 2.53
CA LYS A 170 4.34 -8.96 3.80
C LYS A 170 3.45 -10.16 4.15
N ARG A 171 3.19 -11.04 3.19
CA ARG A 171 2.28 -12.19 3.37
C ARG A 171 2.98 -13.55 3.25
N GLN A 172 4.31 -13.57 3.19
CA GLN A 172 5.06 -14.83 3.21
C GLN A 172 4.81 -15.54 4.53
N VAL A 173 4.25 -16.74 4.45
CA VAL A 173 4.06 -17.60 5.62
C VAL A 173 5.40 -18.22 5.98
N VAL A 174 5.79 -18.10 7.23
CA VAL A 174 7.01 -18.69 7.79
C VAL A 174 6.66 -19.74 8.83
N ASP A 175 7.44 -20.81 8.90
CA ASP A 175 7.21 -21.90 9.85
C ASP A 175 7.38 -21.46 11.30
N ASN A 176 8.41 -20.65 11.56
CA ASN A 176 8.70 -20.12 12.88
C ASN A 176 9.18 -18.65 12.77
N PRO A 177 8.30 -17.67 13.05
CA PRO A 177 8.67 -16.26 12.94
C PRO A 177 9.80 -15.83 13.88
N SER A 178 9.99 -16.52 15.00
CA SER A 178 11.01 -16.18 16.00
C SER A 178 12.35 -16.86 15.75
N GLU A 179 12.45 -17.69 14.71
CA GLU A 179 13.66 -18.42 14.38
C GLU A 179 14.67 -17.51 13.66
N PRO A 180 15.89 -17.33 14.21
CA PRO A 180 16.90 -16.49 13.57
C PRO A 180 17.48 -17.10 12.29
N ASP A 181 17.56 -18.44 12.19
CA ASP A 181 18.05 -19.12 10.99
C ASP A 181 16.99 -19.07 9.87
N PRO A 182 17.26 -18.42 8.74
CA PRO A 182 16.31 -18.30 7.63
C PRO A 182 15.88 -19.66 7.06
N ALA A 183 16.76 -20.65 7.03
CA ALA A 183 16.43 -22.00 6.56
C ALA A 183 15.37 -22.67 7.42
N LEU A 184 15.50 -22.51 8.73
CA LEU A 184 14.54 -23.04 9.70
C LEU A 184 13.26 -22.24 9.70
N ARG A 185 13.37 -20.91 9.69
CA ARG A 185 12.21 -20.00 9.63
C ARG A 185 11.32 -20.26 8.41
N LEU A 186 11.90 -20.47 7.22
CA LEU A 186 11.20 -20.76 5.98
C LEU A 186 10.89 -22.25 5.78
N GLY A 187 11.26 -23.13 6.71
CA GLY A 187 11.05 -24.56 6.57
C GLY A 187 11.91 -25.24 5.48
N LEU A 188 12.92 -24.55 4.94
CA LEU A 188 13.74 -25.06 3.84
C LEU A 188 14.54 -26.32 4.22
N HIS A 189 14.81 -26.51 5.51
CA HIS A 189 15.45 -27.72 6.05
C HIS A 189 14.63 -29.00 5.78
N ARG A 190 13.32 -28.87 5.57
CA ARG A 190 12.41 -30.00 5.27
C ARG A 190 12.47 -30.41 3.80
N LEU A 191 13.03 -29.59 2.93
CA LEU A 191 13.15 -29.89 1.51
C LEU A 191 14.29 -30.87 1.24
N PRO A 192 14.07 -31.98 0.49
CA PRO A 192 15.13 -32.89 0.08
C PRO A 192 16.19 -32.13 -0.75
N ALA A 193 17.45 -32.21 -0.30
CA ALA A 193 18.53 -31.45 -0.95
C ALA A 193 18.81 -31.93 -2.40
N ALA A 194 18.55 -33.21 -2.67
CA ALA A 194 18.72 -33.79 -4.00
C ALA A 194 17.69 -33.22 -5.02
N ASP A 195 16.46 -32.97 -4.55
CA ASP A 195 15.36 -32.54 -5.41
C ASP A 195 15.34 -31.00 -5.59
N TYR A 196 15.79 -30.23 -4.56
CA TYR A 196 15.73 -28.77 -4.52
C TYR A 196 17.09 -28.10 -4.23
N PRO A 197 18.18 -28.44 -4.98
CA PRO A 197 19.52 -27.94 -4.68
C PRO A 197 19.64 -26.41 -4.82
N ARG A 198 18.91 -25.80 -5.77
CA ARG A 198 18.92 -24.35 -6.01
C ARG A 198 18.28 -23.58 -4.87
N LEU A 199 17.10 -24.01 -4.38
CA LEU A 199 16.44 -23.38 -3.23
C LEU A 199 17.33 -23.44 -1.98
N ARG A 200 17.96 -24.56 -1.74
CA ARG A 200 18.85 -24.70 -0.58
C ARG A 200 20.13 -23.84 -0.68
N ALA A 201 20.64 -23.62 -1.89
CA ALA A 201 21.79 -22.74 -2.09
C ALA A 201 21.46 -21.24 -1.86
N LEU A 202 20.20 -20.85 -1.94
CA LEU A 202 19.75 -19.47 -1.73
C LEU A 202 19.48 -19.12 -0.27
N VAL A 203 19.48 -20.10 0.65
CA VAL A 203 19.19 -19.87 2.08
C VAL A 203 19.95 -18.68 2.68
N PRO A 204 21.28 -18.53 2.47
CA PRO A 204 22.01 -17.38 3.04
C PRO A 204 21.52 -16.02 2.51
N ARG A 205 21.00 -16.00 1.27
CA ARG A 205 20.48 -14.77 0.66
C ARG A 205 19.17 -14.30 1.27
N PHE A 206 18.35 -15.24 1.78
CA PHE A 206 17.12 -14.90 2.50
C PHE A 206 17.39 -14.24 3.86
N ALA A 207 18.60 -14.40 4.43
CA ALA A 207 18.98 -13.78 5.70
C ALA A 207 19.30 -12.28 5.56
N ASP A 208 19.91 -11.92 4.43
CA ASP A 208 20.46 -10.57 4.17
C ASP A 208 19.54 -9.75 3.24
N PHE A 209 18.24 -10.12 3.17
CA PHE A 209 17.31 -9.52 2.20
C PHE A 209 16.84 -8.15 2.69
N ASP A 210 17.30 -7.09 2.02
CA ASP A 210 16.77 -5.72 2.17
C ASP A 210 15.57 -5.55 1.24
N HIS A 211 14.38 -5.73 1.79
CA HIS A 211 13.12 -5.69 1.04
C HIS A 211 12.89 -4.36 0.31
N GLU A 212 13.25 -3.22 0.90
CA GLU A 212 13.05 -1.91 0.28
C GLU A 212 14.04 -1.71 -0.88
N ALA A 213 15.31 -2.01 -0.67
CA ALA A 213 16.33 -1.89 -1.71
C ALA A 213 16.06 -2.81 -2.89
N GLU A 214 15.66 -4.06 -2.64
CA GLU A 214 15.30 -5.04 -3.69
C GLU A 214 14.04 -4.63 -4.45
N MET A 215 13.03 -4.14 -3.75
CA MET A 215 11.81 -3.61 -4.36
C MET A 215 12.14 -2.43 -5.28
N LEU A 216 12.95 -1.48 -4.86
CA LEU A 216 13.32 -0.32 -5.68
C LEU A 216 14.20 -0.71 -6.86
N SER A 217 15.16 -1.62 -6.67
CA SER A 217 15.99 -2.16 -7.76
C SER A 217 15.17 -2.90 -8.80
N GLY A 218 14.20 -3.70 -8.36
CA GLY A 218 13.25 -4.37 -9.26
C GLY A 218 12.35 -3.38 -10.01
N LEU A 219 11.91 -2.30 -9.34
CA LEU A 219 11.16 -1.22 -9.99
C LEU A 219 12.00 -0.55 -11.07
N ASP A 220 13.26 -0.23 -10.78
CA ASP A 220 14.14 0.40 -11.75
C ASP A 220 14.32 -0.48 -12.98
N SER A 221 14.58 -1.78 -12.80
CA SER A 221 14.68 -2.75 -13.90
C SER A 221 13.38 -2.85 -14.71
N LEU A 222 12.22 -2.76 -14.05
CA LEU A 222 10.92 -2.75 -14.72
C LEU A 222 10.74 -1.47 -15.56
N LEU A 223 11.05 -0.31 -14.98
CA LEU A 223 10.89 0.98 -15.63
C LEU A 223 11.87 1.18 -16.80
N ASP A 224 13.08 0.66 -16.68
CA ASP A 224 14.08 0.69 -17.75
C ASP A 224 13.68 -0.18 -18.97
N GLY A 225 12.90 -1.24 -18.73
CA GLY A 225 12.32 -2.09 -19.80
C GLY A 225 11.05 -1.50 -20.43
N MET A 226 10.53 -0.38 -19.94
CA MET A 226 9.34 0.25 -20.52
C MET A 226 9.68 1.14 -21.72
N PRO A 227 8.72 1.30 -22.68
CA PRO A 227 8.92 2.23 -23.77
C PRO A 227 9.13 3.64 -23.22
N GLU A 228 10.11 4.36 -23.80
CA GLU A 228 10.26 5.79 -23.54
C GLU A 228 9.07 6.56 -24.15
N PRO A 229 8.66 7.67 -23.51
CA PRO A 229 7.71 8.56 -24.16
C PRO A 229 8.28 9.04 -25.49
N PRO A 230 7.45 9.20 -26.55
CA PRO A 230 7.93 9.72 -27.82
C PRO A 230 8.61 11.07 -27.58
N LEU A 231 9.84 11.21 -28.07
CA LEU A 231 10.52 12.50 -28.04
C LEU A 231 9.68 13.47 -28.87
N ASP A 232 9.26 14.59 -28.28
CA ASP A 232 8.57 15.65 -29.01
C ASP A 232 9.41 16.03 -30.24
N ASP A 233 8.81 15.99 -31.44
CA ASP A 233 9.40 16.39 -32.72
C ASP A 233 9.74 17.90 -32.78
N PHE A 234 9.60 18.62 -31.66
CA PHE A 234 9.86 20.06 -31.54
C PHE A 234 11.34 20.45 -31.80
N TYR A 235 12.26 19.50 -31.81
CA TYR A 235 13.67 19.78 -32.12
C TYR A 235 14.11 19.48 -33.56
N ARG A 236 13.20 19.01 -34.43
CA ARG A 236 13.55 18.66 -35.82
C ARG A 236 13.38 19.77 -36.85
N ASP A 237 12.68 20.86 -36.57
CA ASP A 237 12.41 21.95 -37.53
C ASP A 237 13.17 23.26 -37.28
N GLY A 238 14.29 23.21 -36.56
CA GLY A 238 15.14 24.40 -36.28
C GLY A 238 16.41 24.46 -37.15
N GLY A 239 16.48 23.82 -38.32
CA GLY A 239 17.66 23.80 -39.15
C GLY A 239 17.39 23.85 -40.66
N SER A 240 16.96 25.02 -41.15
CA SER A 240 17.07 25.39 -42.58
C SER A 240 17.27 26.89 -42.69
#